data_a52d357ec64dce9609df42fd814e86c3
#
_entry.id   a52d357ec64dce9609df42fd814e86c3
#
_cell.length_a   1.000
_cell.length_b   1.000
_cell.length_c   1.000
_cell.angle_alpha   90.00
_cell.angle_beta   90.00
_cell.angle_gamma   90.00
#
_symmetry.space_group_name_H-M   'P 1'
#
loop_
_entity.id
_entity.type
_entity.pdbx_description
1 polymer ?
#
loop_
_entity_poly.entity_id
_entity_poly.type
_entity_poly.pdbx_seq_one_letter_code
_entity_poly.pdbx_strand_id
1 'polypeptide(L)'
;MAKRILIRRASQFVAVAAVAVIVGACGSSSPQARSITLTFIRNAQSQANADGVIDTAVPGPSLTADGKGQAQQLAHQVGHTEFDALYSSPMAADQQTAGPLATEVGRQVEVLQGLQSINAGWYNGKPESMANSTYMLAPVRWVDGDVDTSIPGSLSGSDFNSQFSAAIRKIYDSGHNKPAVFSQGTAIMVWTLMNVKNPKLSLLNSHSVPNVGRVVITGNPVTGWTLVDWDGVRSFN
;
A
#
# COMPACT_ATOMS: atom_id res chain seq x y z
N MET A 1 -19.36 87.03 63.34
CA MET A 1 -18.40 86.91 62.21
C MET A 1 -18.13 85.46 61.96
N ALA A 2 -18.79 84.84 61.00
CA ALA A 2 -18.66 83.42 60.69
C ALA A 2 -18.05 83.28 59.29
N LYS A 3 -16.83 82.68 59.21
CA LYS A 3 -16.18 82.38 58.01
C LYS A 3 -16.69 81.03 57.45
N ARG A 4 -17.36 81.05 56.32
CA ARG A 4 -17.73 79.85 55.56
C ARG A 4 -16.51 79.29 54.78
N ILE A 5 -16.15 78.07 55.10
CA ILE A 5 -15.11 77.32 54.38
C ILE A 5 -15.80 76.55 53.25
N LEU A 6 -15.42 76.84 51.98
CA LEU A 6 -15.91 76.17 50.81
C LEU A 6 -15.03 74.93 50.54
N ILE A 7 -15.60 73.75 50.70
CA ILE A 7 -14.93 72.51 50.38
C ILE A 7 -15.17 72.20 48.89
N ARG A 8 -14.15 72.29 48.03
CA ARG A 8 -14.17 71.83 46.63
C ARG A 8 -14.04 70.31 46.61
N ARG A 9 -15.06 69.65 46.15
CA ARG A 9 -14.99 68.22 45.83
C ARG A 9 -14.31 68.06 44.48
N ALA A 10 -13.12 67.41 44.42
CA ALA A 10 -12.47 66.98 43.21
C ALA A 10 -13.06 65.64 42.78
N SER A 11 -13.72 65.63 41.67
CA SER A 11 -14.21 64.40 41.05
C SER A 11 -13.05 63.70 40.33
N GLN A 12 -12.60 62.56 40.85
CA GLN A 12 -11.63 61.67 40.11
C GLN A 12 -12.39 60.86 39.15
N PHE A 13 -12.13 61.09 37.85
CA PHE A 13 -12.52 60.19 36.75
C PHE A 13 -11.55 59.01 36.71
N VAL A 14 -12.03 57.82 37.10
CA VAL A 14 -11.32 56.57 36.87
C VAL A 14 -11.55 56.14 35.42
N ALA A 15 -10.54 56.28 34.60
CA ALA A 15 -10.55 55.71 33.23
C ALA A 15 -10.28 54.20 33.33
N VAL A 16 -11.30 53.38 33.08
CA VAL A 16 -11.17 51.92 32.94
C VAL A 16 -10.69 51.65 31.51
N ALA A 17 -9.40 51.34 31.40
CA ALA A 17 -8.83 50.85 30.13
C ALA A 17 -9.25 49.38 29.94
N ALA A 18 -10.18 49.11 29.02
CA ALA A 18 -10.51 47.76 28.60
C ALA A 18 -9.39 47.20 27.74
N VAL A 19 -8.57 46.29 28.28
CA VAL A 19 -7.60 45.52 27.55
C VAL A 19 -8.35 44.40 26.81
N ALA A 20 -8.57 44.58 25.49
CA ALA A 20 -9.08 43.52 24.64
C ALA A 20 -7.97 42.50 24.41
N VAL A 21 -8.02 41.35 25.09
CA VAL A 21 -7.16 40.19 24.82
C VAL A 21 -7.68 39.54 23.53
N ILE A 22 -6.98 39.83 22.43
CA ILE A 22 -7.18 39.11 21.18
C ILE A 22 -6.55 37.72 21.36
N VAL A 23 -7.35 36.73 21.73
CA VAL A 23 -6.95 35.32 21.65
C VAL A 23 -6.92 34.96 20.18
N GLY A 24 -5.74 35.10 19.60
CA GLY A 24 -5.44 34.57 18.28
C GLY A 24 -5.59 33.04 18.31
N ALA A 25 -6.71 32.52 17.83
CA ALA A 25 -6.87 31.11 17.55
C ALA A 25 -5.86 30.74 16.45
N CYS A 26 -4.64 30.35 16.82
CA CYS A 26 -3.76 29.59 15.94
C CYS A 26 -4.45 28.26 15.67
N GLY A 27 -5.29 28.24 14.64
CA GLY A 27 -5.76 27.01 14.03
C GLY A 27 -4.54 26.27 13.49
N SER A 28 -3.95 25.38 14.29
CA SER A 28 -3.02 24.37 13.80
C SER A 28 -3.81 23.45 12.87
N SER A 29 -3.89 23.82 11.58
CA SER A 29 -4.26 22.87 10.54
C SER A 29 -3.21 21.77 10.58
N SER A 30 -3.57 20.61 11.13
CA SER A 30 -2.75 19.41 11.01
C SER A 30 -2.37 19.25 9.55
N PRO A 31 -1.08 19.02 9.19
CA PRO A 31 -0.69 18.83 7.81
C PRO A 31 -1.57 17.73 7.22
N GLN A 32 -2.35 18.07 6.20
CA GLN A 32 -3.21 17.09 5.55
C GLN A 32 -2.30 15.98 4.99
N ALA A 33 -2.55 14.73 5.40
CA ALA A 33 -1.76 13.60 4.93
C ALA A 33 -1.81 13.56 3.40
N ARG A 34 -0.63 13.56 2.75
CA ARG A 34 -0.55 13.52 1.29
C ARG A 34 -1.22 12.26 0.75
N SER A 35 -1.78 12.31 -0.44
CA SER A 35 -2.23 11.13 -1.17
C SER A 35 -1.17 10.72 -2.19
N ILE A 36 -0.91 9.42 -2.31
CA ILE A 36 0.00 8.86 -3.31
C ILE A 36 -0.75 7.94 -4.25
N THR A 37 -0.20 7.73 -5.45
CA THR A 37 -0.65 6.69 -6.38
C THR A 37 0.34 5.53 -6.33
N LEU A 38 -0.08 4.41 -5.80
CA LEU A 38 0.75 3.22 -5.65
C LEU A 38 0.34 2.20 -6.70
N THR A 39 1.30 1.78 -7.52
CA THR A 39 1.09 0.77 -8.57
C THR A 39 1.76 -0.53 -8.15
N PHE A 40 0.96 -1.54 -7.85
CA PHE A 40 1.45 -2.90 -7.71
C PHE A 40 1.61 -3.55 -9.07
N ILE A 41 2.67 -4.33 -9.24
CA ILE A 41 2.98 -5.09 -10.45
C ILE A 41 3.28 -6.53 -10.03
N ARG A 42 2.50 -7.48 -10.54
CA ARG A 42 2.79 -8.89 -10.33
C ARG A 42 4.06 -9.28 -11.07
N ASN A 43 4.89 -10.15 -10.48
CA ASN A 43 6.05 -10.74 -11.15
C ASN A 43 5.69 -11.32 -12.53
N ALA A 44 6.66 -11.27 -13.44
CA ALA A 44 6.64 -12.02 -14.70
C ALA A 44 6.69 -13.53 -14.42
N GLN A 45 6.49 -14.36 -15.43
CA GLN A 45 6.44 -15.81 -15.28
C GLN A 45 7.71 -16.36 -14.63
N SER A 46 7.54 -16.91 -13.42
CA SER A 46 8.59 -17.65 -12.70
C SER A 46 8.60 -19.12 -13.15
N GLN A 47 9.67 -19.84 -12.80
CA GLN A 47 9.73 -21.29 -13.04
C GLN A 47 8.58 -22.02 -12.34
N ALA A 48 8.23 -21.63 -11.10
CA ALA A 48 7.08 -22.23 -10.40
C ALA A 48 5.75 -22.01 -11.14
N ASN A 49 5.55 -20.81 -11.73
CA ASN A 49 4.35 -20.57 -12.56
C ASN A 49 4.32 -21.49 -13.79
N ALA A 50 5.46 -21.68 -14.47
CA ALA A 50 5.55 -22.57 -15.63
C ALA A 50 5.32 -24.04 -15.27
N ASP A 51 5.82 -24.46 -14.11
CA ASP A 51 5.69 -25.83 -13.61
C ASP A 51 4.32 -26.09 -12.94
N GLY A 52 3.48 -25.05 -12.76
CA GLY A 52 2.17 -25.14 -12.10
C GLY A 52 2.29 -25.57 -10.63
N VAL A 53 3.29 -25.05 -9.91
CA VAL A 53 3.58 -25.38 -8.51
C VAL A 53 3.43 -24.15 -7.62
N ILE A 54 2.83 -24.35 -6.45
CA ILE A 54 2.80 -23.34 -5.39
C ILE A 54 4.22 -23.25 -4.79
N ASP A 55 4.92 -22.15 -5.05
CA ASP A 55 6.22 -21.89 -4.43
C ASP A 55 6.26 -20.46 -3.87
N THR A 56 6.32 -20.39 -2.55
CA THR A 56 6.36 -19.15 -1.78
C THR A 56 7.62 -19.03 -0.94
N ALA A 57 8.62 -19.88 -1.22
CA ALA A 57 9.92 -19.82 -0.56
C ALA A 57 10.68 -18.54 -0.94
N VAL A 58 11.51 -18.05 -0.04
CA VAL A 58 12.38 -16.88 -0.28
C VAL A 58 13.84 -17.40 -0.38
N PRO A 59 14.57 -17.07 -1.45
CA PRO A 59 14.25 -16.15 -2.54
C PRO A 59 13.32 -16.73 -3.61
N GLY A 60 13.01 -18.03 -3.58
CA GLY A 60 12.15 -18.72 -4.53
C GLY A 60 12.73 -18.83 -5.95
N PRO A 61 11.94 -19.32 -6.91
CA PRO A 61 12.38 -19.55 -8.26
C PRO A 61 12.60 -18.26 -9.07
N SER A 62 13.55 -18.33 -10.00
CA SER A 62 13.82 -17.26 -10.97
C SER A 62 12.77 -17.21 -12.06
N LEU A 63 12.80 -16.15 -12.87
CA LEU A 63 12.02 -16.05 -14.11
C LEU A 63 12.44 -17.08 -15.14
N THR A 64 11.47 -17.58 -15.90
CA THR A 64 11.73 -18.34 -17.14
C THR A 64 12.31 -17.43 -18.24
N ALA A 65 12.69 -18.01 -19.38
CA ALA A 65 13.07 -17.22 -20.55
C ALA A 65 11.91 -16.32 -21.02
N ASP A 66 10.68 -16.85 -21.05
CA ASP A 66 9.47 -16.08 -21.39
C ASP A 66 9.19 -14.98 -20.34
N GLY A 67 9.37 -15.30 -19.05
CA GLY A 67 9.25 -14.31 -17.97
C GLY A 67 10.23 -13.14 -18.11
N LYS A 68 11.46 -13.40 -18.52
CA LYS A 68 12.43 -12.33 -18.81
C LYS A 68 11.97 -11.46 -19.98
N GLY A 69 11.41 -12.06 -21.03
CA GLY A 69 10.80 -11.33 -22.15
C GLY A 69 9.61 -10.47 -21.69
N GLN A 70 8.73 -11.02 -20.84
CA GLN A 70 7.61 -10.28 -20.24
C GLN A 70 8.09 -9.07 -19.42
N ALA A 71 9.14 -9.23 -18.62
CA ALA A 71 9.70 -8.15 -17.82
C ALA A 71 10.30 -7.02 -18.68
N GLN A 72 10.98 -7.37 -19.76
CA GLN A 72 11.49 -6.40 -20.74
C GLN A 72 10.35 -5.65 -21.44
N GLN A 73 9.33 -6.38 -21.90
CA GLN A 73 8.17 -5.78 -22.54
C GLN A 73 7.41 -4.83 -21.57
N LEU A 74 7.23 -5.24 -20.31
CA LEU A 74 6.65 -4.38 -19.27
C LEU A 74 7.44 -3.07 -19.15
N ALA A 75 8.77 -3.15 -19.06
CA ALA A 75 9.62 -1.96 -18.93
C ALA A 75 9.38 -0.97 -20.09
N HIS A 76 9.36 -1.43 -21.33
CA HIS A 76 9.06 -0.59 -22.49
C HIS A 76 7.64 -0.01 -22.47
N GLN A 77 6.65 -0.78 -22.01
CA GLN A 77 5.25 -0.33 -21.95
C GLN A 77 5.02 0.76 -20.88
N VAL A 78 5.69 0.66 -19.73
CA VAL A 78 5.46 1.56 -18.59
C VAL A 78 6.63 2.49 -18.31
N GLY A 79 7.74 2.39 -19.04
CA GLY A 79 8.93 3.24 -18.86
C GLY A 79 8.66 4.73 -19.05
N HIS A 80 7.59 5.08 -19.77
CA HIS A 80 7.11 6.47 -19.88
C HIS A 80 6.27 6.92 -18.68
N THR A 81 5.88 6.00 -17.80
CA THR A 81 5.18 6.33 -16.56
C THR A 81 6.19 6.95 -15.60
N GLU A 82 5.87 8.09 -15.05
CA GLU A 82 6.74 8.80 -14.10
C GLU A 82 6.70 8.12 -12.72
N PHE A 83 7.27 6.92 -12.62
CA PHE A 83 7.52 6.31 -11.31
C PHE A 83 8.66 7.03 -10.60
N ASP A 84 8.43 7.50 -9.39
CA ASP A 84 9.44 8.21 -8.59
C ASP A 84 10.23 7.30 -7.65
N ALA A 85 9.81 6.04 -7.47
CA ALA A 85 10.54 4.99 -6.76
C ALA A 85 10.11 3.60 -7.23
N LEU A 86 11.02 2.61 -7.06
CA LEU A 86 10.78 1.21 -7.35
C LEU A 86 11.07 0.37 -6.11
N TYR A 87 10.12 -0.46 -5.74
CA TYR A 87 10.22 -1.39 -4.61
C TYR A 87 9.96 -2.81 -5.06
N SER A 88 10.62 -3.76 -4.45
CA SER A 88 10.39 -5.18 -4.72
C SER A 88 10.33 -5.99 -3.43
N SER A 89 9.64 -7.09 -3.48
CA SER A 89 9.77 -8.14 -2.47
C SER A 89 11.17 -8.78 -2.54
N PRO A 90 11.57 -9.58 -1.52
CA PRO A 90 12.82 -10.32 -1.55
C PRO A 90 12.79 -11.53 -2.51
N MET A 91 11.66 -11.80 -3.17
CA MET A 91 11.53 -12.91 -4.12
C MET A 91 12.35 -12.67 -5.39
N ALA A 92 13.06 -13.69 -5.86
CA ALA A 92 13.91 -13.58 -7.04
C ALA A 92 13.12 -13.15 -8.29
N ALA A 93 11.93 -13.71 -8.50
CA ALA A 93 11.07 -13.36 -9.63
C ALA A 93 10.64 -11.88 -9.62
N ASP A 94 10.32 -11.32 -8.43
CA ASP A 94 9.91 -9.91 -8.32
C ASP A 94 11.07 -8.97 -8.64
N GLN A 95 12.26 -9.23 -8.07
CA GLN A 95 13.45 -8.42 -8.33
C GLN A 95 13.88 -8.48 -9.79
N GLN A 96 13.84 -9.68 -10.40
CA GLN A 96 14.16 -9.87 -11.82
C GLN A 96 13.13 -9.19 -12.74
N THR A 97 11.86 -9.11 -12.32
CA THR A 97 10.83 -8.38 -13.06
C THR A 97 11.05 -6.87 -12.98
N ALA A 98 11.47 -6.37 -11.82
CA ALA A 98 11.74 -4.95 -11.60
C ALA A 98 12.99 -4.45 -12.34
N GLY A 99 13.99 -5.32 -12.55
CA GLY A 99 15.30 -4.95 -13.10
C GLY A 99 15.28 -4.19 -14.44
N PRO A 100 14.60 -4.70 -15.48
CA PRO A 100 14.50 -3.99 -16.76
C PRO A 100 13.87 -2.59 -16.63
N LEU A 101 12.78 -2.45 -15.83
CA LEU A 101 12.17 -1.15 -15.59
C LEU A 101 13.12 -0.22 -14.84
N ALA A 102 13.85 -0.72 -13.85
CA ALA A 102 14.83 0.05 -13.11
C ALA A 102 15.90 0.66 -14.03
N THR A 103 16.35 -0.12 -15.00
CA THR A 103 17.29 0.33 -16.04
C THR A 103 16.65 1.39 -16.94
N GLU A 104 15.43 1.16 -17.42
CA GLU A 104 14.70 2.06 -18.33
C GLU A 104 14.48 3.45 -17.70
N VAL A 105 14.08 3.48 -16.43
CA VAL A 105 13.76 4.75 -15.72
C VAL A 105 14.96 5.33 -14.95
N GLY A 106 16.12 4.67 -14.97
CA GLY A 106 17.34 5.14 -14.28
C GLY A 106 17.21 5.18 -12.75
N ARG A 107 16.52 4.21 -12.14
CA ARG A 107 16.29 4.15 -10.70
C ARG A 107 16.76 2.82 -10.11
N GLN A 108 17.06 2.83 -8.82
CA GLN A 108 17.35 1.59 -8.09
C GLN A 108 16.08 0.98 -7.52
N VAL A 109 16.09 -0.35 -7.33
CA VAL A 109 15.01 -1.10 -6.68
C VAL A 109 15.36 -1.28 -5.21
N GLU A 110 14.50 -0.79 -4.31
CA GLU A 110 14.62 -1.07 -2.88
C GLU A 110 13.87 -2.35 -2.53
N VAL A 111 14.53 -3.29 -1.84
CA VAL A 111 13.93 -4.56 -1.44
C VAL A 111 13.34 -4.46 -0.04
N LEU A 112 12.05 -4.77 0.10
CA LEU A 112 11.31 -4.74 1.36
C LEU A 112 10.75 -6.12 1.71
N GLN A 113 11.17 -6.68 2.85
CA GLN A 113 10.80 -8.03 3.30
C GLN A 113 9.28 -8.22 3.44
N GLY A 114 8.55 -7.21 3.91
CA GLY A 114 7.10 -7.28 4.09
C GLY A 114 6.29 -7.38 2.80
N LEU A 115 6.91 -7.21 1.62
CA LEU A 115 6.24 -7.33 0.31
C LEU A 115 6.26 -8.76 -0.25
N GLN A 116 6.77 -9.73 0.48
CA GLN A 116 6.87 -11.12 0.02
C GLN A 116 5.50 -11.78 -0.18
N SER A 117 5.52 -12.94 -0.85
CA SER A 117 4.35 -13.80 -1.03
C SER A 117 3.70 -14.16 0.32
N ILE A 118 2.41 -14.45 0.29
CA ILE A 118 1.75 -15.15 1.38
C ILE A 118 2.37 -16.55 1.47
N ASN A 119 2.96 -16.88 2.60
CA ASN A 119 3.61 -18.18 2.80
C ASN A 119 2.54 -19.30 2.75
N ALA A 120 2.72 -20.25 1.85
CA ALA A 120 1.77 -21.35 1.64
C ALA A 120 1.85 -22.45 2.72
N GLY A 121 2.80 -22.36 3.66
CA GLY A 121 2.95 -23.33 4.73
C GLY A 121 3.10 -24.76 4.19
N TRP A 122 2.24 -25.67 4.64
CA TRP A 122 2.27 -27.08 4.23
C TRP A 122 1.91 -27.33 2.74
N TYR A 123 1.37 -26.30 2.07
CA TYR A 123 0.99 -26.39 0.65
C TYR A 123 2.13 -25.96 -0.29
N ASN A 124 3.27 -25.50 0.24
CA ASN A 124 4.42 -25.18 -0.59
C ASN A 124 4.92 -26.44 -1.31
N GLY A 125 5.21 -26.34 -2.61
CA GLY A 125 5.58 -27.48 -3.47
C GLY A 125 4.40 -28.30 -3.99
N LYS A 126 3.14 -27.95 -3.66
CA LYS A 126 1.95 -28.65 -4.18
C LYS A 126 1.52 -28.08 -5.54
N PRO A 127 0.78 -28.84 -6.34
CA PRO A 127 0.25 -28.34 -7.62
C PRO A 127 -0.62 -27.09 -7.43
N GLU A 128 -0.43 -26.08 -8.28
CA GLU A 128 -1.22 -24.83 -8.25
C GLU A 128 -2.72 -25.11 -8.49
N SER A 129 -3.06 -26.14 -9.25
CA SER A 129 -4.44 -26.58 -9.48
C SER A 129 -5.20 -26.91 -8.18
N MET A 130 -4.48 -27.20 -7.09
CA MET A 130 -5.07 -27.44 -5.78
C MET A 130 -5.24 -26.16 -4.93
N ALA A 131 -4.73 -25.02 -5.39
CA ALA A 131 -4.66 -23.79 -4.57
C ALA A 131 -6.02 -23.39 -4.03
N ASN A 132 -7.08 -23.37 -4.83
CA ASN A 132 -8.42 -22.95 -4.42
C ASN A 132 -9.06 -23.87 -3.36
N SER A 133 -8.69 -25.14 -3.31
CA SER A 133 -9.19 -26.10 -2.32
C SER A 133 -8.27 -26.25 -1.10
N THR A 134 -7.15 -25.51 -1.06
CA THR A 134 -6.14 -25.62 0.00
C THR A 134 -5.62 -24.25 0.43
N TYR A 135 -4.55 -23.80 -0.19
CA TYR A 135 -3.81 -22.58 0.12
C TYR A 135 -4.69 -21.34 0.15
N MET A 136 -5.61 -21.18 -0.82
CA MET A 136 -6.48 -20.00 -0.95
C MET A 136 -7.65 -19.97 0.04
N LEU A 137 -7.94 -21.06 0.76
CA LEU A 137 -9.08 -21.09 1.69
C LEU A 137 -8.98 -20.04 2.81
N ALA A 138 -7.79 -19.87 3.40
CA ALA A 138 -7.58 -18.85 4.41
C ALA A 138 -7.54 -17.42 3.81
N PRO A 139 -6.77 -17.11 2.75
CA PRO A 139 -6.80 -15.81 2.07
C PRO A 139 -8.21 -15.33 1.65
N VAL A 140 -9.08 -16.21 1.17
CA VAL A 140 -10.48 -15.85 0.87
C VAL A 140 -11.21 -15.40 2.13
N ARG A 141 -11.05 -16.11 3.26
CA ARG A 141 -11.65 -15.71 4.54
C ARG A 141 -11.13 -14.38 5.06
N TRP A 142 -9.81 -14.10 4.86
CA TRP A 142 -9.22 -12.83 5.27
C TRP A 142 -9.87 -11.64 4.58
N VAL A 143 -10.14 -11.80 3.28
CA VAL A 143 -10.82 -10.77 2.47
C VAL A 143 -12.27 -10.58 2.91
N ASP A 144 -12.92 -11.63 3.43
CA ASP A 144 -14.28 -11.58 4.02
C ASP A 144 -14.27 -11.09 5.48
N GLY A 145 -13.09 -10.79 6.07
CA GLY A 145 -12.94 -10.23 7.41
C GLY A 145 -12.54 -11.23 8.50
N ASP A 146 -12.48 -12.55 8.24
CA ASP A 146 -11.97 -13.57 9.18
C ASP A 146 -10.44 -13.64 9.09
N VAL A 147 -9.78 -12.62 9.63
CA VAL A 147 -8.33 -12.46 9.56
C VAL A 147 -7.54 -13.33 10.55
N ASP A 148 -8.21 -13.97 11.50
CA ASP A 148 -7.58 -14.84 12.50
C ASP A 148 -7.34 -16.25 11.97
N THR A 149 -8.02 -16.65 10.89
CA THR A 149 -7.78 -17.93 10.21
C THR A 149 -6.34 -17.98 9.68
N SER A 150 -5.63 -19.08 9.91
CA SER A 150 -4.26 -19.29 9.43
C SER A 150 -4.19 -20.33 8.32
N ILE A 151 -3.24 -20.16 7.41
CA ILE A 151 -2.80 -21.22 6.51
C ILE A 151 -2.07 -22.26 7.35
N PRO A 152 -2.36 -23.56 7.29
CA PRO A 152 -1.63 -24.59 8.03
C PRO A 152 -0.11 -24.50 7.82
N GLY A 153 0.61 -24.34 8.94
CA GLY A 153 2.07 -24.15 8.92
C GLY A 153 2.55 -22.76 8.50
N SER A 154 1.66 -21.75 8.53
CA SER A 154 1.99 -20.39 8.13
C SER A 154 1.25 -19.34 8.98
N LEU A 155 1.23 -18.11 8.48
CA LEU A 155 0.70 -16.93 9.14
C LEU A 155 -0.84 -16.88 9.13
N SER A 156 -1.41 -16.08 10.04
CA SER A 156 -2.78 -15.59 9.98
C SER A 156 -2.91 -14.43 8.99
N GLY A 157 -4.14 -14.09 8.64
CA GLY A 157 -4.44 -12.89 7.83
C GLY A 157 -4.03 -11.61 8.54
N SER A 158 -4.18 -11.56 9.86
CA SER A 158 -3.74 -10.44 10.69
C SER A 158 -2.24 -10.22 10.61
N ASP A 159 -1.43 -11.30 10.71
CA ASP A 159 0.02 -11.22 10.60
C ASP A 159 0.46 -10.79 9.19
N PHE A 160 -0.11 -11.41 8.14
CA PHE A 160 0.14 -11.02 6.76
C PHE A 160 -0.17 -9.54 6.52
N ASN A 161 -1.38 -9.11 6.91
CA ASN A 161 -1.81 -7.72 6.72
C ASN A 161 -0.90 -6.73 7.45
N SER A 162 -0.49 -7.06 8.68
CA SER A 162 0.41 -6.24 9.47
C SER A 162 1.78 -6.07 8.79
N GLN A 163 2.39 -7.17 8.33
CA GLN A 163 3.70 -7.15 7.68
C GLN A 163 3.67 -6.39 6.35
N PHE A 164 2.68 -6.66 5.50
CA PHE A 164 2.57 -5.99 4.20
C PHE A 164 2.25 -4.50 4.37
N SER A 165 1.33 -4.16 5.28
CA SER A 165 0.99 -2.76 5.60
C SER A 165 2.16 -1.98 6.18
N ALA A 166 3.04 -2.62 6.97
CA ALA A 166 4.26 -1.98 7.46
C ALA A 166 5.22 -1.62 6.31
N ALA A 167 5.36 -2.49 5.31
CA ALA A 167 6.14 -2.19 4.10
C ALA A 167 5.51 -1.03 3.30
N ILE A 168 4.19 -1.04 3.11
CA ILE A 168 3.47 0.06 2.44
C ILE A 168 3.62 1.39 3.22
N ARG A 169 3.57 1.33 4.55
CA ARG A 169 3.83 2.51 5.40
C ARG A 169 5.25 3.05 5.17
N LYS A 170 6.26 2.18 5.12
CA LYS A 170 7.64 2.57 4.84
C LYS A 170 7.77 3.26 3.47
N ILE A 171 7.10 2.72 2.44
CA ILE A 171 7.04 3.33 1.10
C ILE A 171 6.39 4.72 1.16
N TYR A 172 5.28 4.86 1.89
CA TYR A 172 4.63 6.16 2.07
C TYR A 172 5.55 7.15 2.79
N ASP A 173 6.19 6.74 3.88
CA ASP A 173 7.04 7.61 4.72
C ASP A 173 8.33 8.03 4.00
N SER A 174 8.75 7.33 2.92
CA SER A 174 9.91 7.71 2.09
C SER A 174 9.72 9.00 1.28
N GLY A 175 8.48 9.52 1.19
CA GLY A 175 8.19 10.78 0.52
C GLY A 175 7.77 10.67 -0.95
N HIS A 176 7.86 9.50 -1.57
CA HIS A 176 7.48 9.27 -2.97
C HIS A 176 5.97 9.35 -3.20
N ASN A 177 5.56 9.80 -4.39
CA ASN A 177 4.15 10.04 -4.73
C ASN A 177 3.59 9.05 -5.76
N LYS A 178 4.46 8.44 -6.57
CA LYS A 178 4.10 7.49 -7.63
C LYS A 178 5.01 6.25 -7.60
N PRO A 179 5.12 5.52 -6.48
CA PRO A 179 5.96 4.33 -6.43
C PRO A 179 5.35 3.16 -7.21
N ALA A 180 6.23 2.34 -7.82
CA ALA A 180 5.88 1.01 -8.31
C ALA A 180 6.40 -0.06 -7.33
N VAL A 181 5.58 -1.09 -7.10
CA VAL A 181 5.85 -2.16 -6.12
C VAL A 181 5.68 -3.52 -6.81
N PHE A 182 6.77 -4.28 -6.89
CA PHE A 182 6.79 -5.62 -7.45
C PHE A 182 6.59 -6.66 -6.35
N SER A 183 5.57 -7.49 -6.50
CA SER A 183 5.20 -8.53 -5.54
C SER A 183 4.44 -9.68 -6.22
N GLN A 184 4.14 -10.72 -5.47
CA GLN A 184 3.40 -11.89 -5.94
C GLN A 184 1.90 -11.60 -6.07
N GLY A 185 1.26 -12.17 -7.11
CA GLY A 185 -0.13 -11.88 -7.45
C GLY A 185 -1.11 -12.06 -6.29
N THR A 186 -1.04 -13.19 -5.58
CA THR A 186 -1.93 -13.45 -4.42
C THR A 186 -1.76 -12.42 -3.32
N ALA A 187 -0.51 -12.03 -2.99
CA ALA A 187 -0.24 -11.03 -1.96
C ALA A 187 -0.81 -9.66 -2.34
N ILE A 188 -0.60 -9.23 -3.61
CA ILE A 188 -1.17 -7.98 -4.14
C ILE A 188 -2.70 -7.99 -4.03
N MET A 189 -3.35 -9.05 -4.54
CA MET A 189 -4.80 -9.16 -4.60
C MET A 189 -5.42 -9.14 -3.20
N VAL A 190 -4.92 -10.00 -2.31
CA VAL A 190 -5.47 -10.15 -0.95
C VAL A 190 -5.26 -8.88 -0.15
N TRP A 191 -4.03 -8.34 -0.10
CA TRP A 191 -3.78 -7.12 0.66
C TRP A 191 -4.60 -5.93 0.14
N THR A 192 -4.72 -5.77 -1.18
CA THR A 192 -5.52 -4.69 -1.77
C THR A 192 -6.98 -4.80 -1.32
N LEU A 193 -7.61 -5.97 -1.46
CA LEU A 193 -9.02 -6.15 -1.10
C LEU A 193 -9.28 -5.99 0.40
N MET A 194 -8.32 -6.33 1.25
CA MET A 194 -8.42 -6.10 2.70
C MET A 194 -8.31 -4.62 3.11
N ASN A 195 -7.69 -3.75 2.29
CA ASN A 195 -7.28 -2.41 2.73
C ASN A 195 -7.90 -1.25 1.95
N VAL A 196 -8.59 -1.49 0.83
CA VAL A 196 -9.27 -0.43 0.07
C VAL A 196 -10.67 -0.16 0.61
N LYS A 197 -11.16 1.08 0.46
CA LYS A 197 -12.50 1.50 0.89
C LYS A 197 -13.62 1.02 -0.04
N ASN A 198 -13.27 0.66 -1.27
CA ASN A 198 -14.18 0.22 -2.32
C ASN A 198 -13.80 -1.18 -2.84
N PRO A 199 -13.71 -2.20 -1.96
CA PRO A 199 -13.33 -3.54 -2.38
C PRO A 199 -14.42 -4.15 -3.26
N LYS A 200 -13.99 -4.85 -4.31
CA LYS A 200 -14.86 -5.72 -5.11
C LYS A 200 -14.37 -7.16 -4.93
N LEU A 201 -14.88 -7.82 -3.90
CA LEU A 201 -14.36 -9.12 -3.43
C LEU A 201 -14.40 -10.20 -4.51
N SER A 202 -15.39 -10.14 -5.42
CA SER A 202 -15.50 -11.05 -6.55
C SER A 202 -14.25 -11.08 -7.45
N LEU A 203 -13.45 -10.00 -7.49
CA LEU A 203 -12.22 -9.94 -8.31
C LEU A 203 -11.20 -11.00 -7.92
N LEU A 204 -11.15 -11.40 -6.66
CA LEU A 204 -10.23 -12.44 -6.20
C LEU A 204 -10.36 -13.75 -7.00
N ASN A 205 -11.61 -14.11 -7.35
CA ASN A 205 -11.91 -15.36 -8.05
C ASN A 205 -12.22 -15.16 -9.54
N SER A 206 -12.74 -13.99 -9.93
CA SER A 206 -13.22 -13.75 -11.29
C SER A 206 -12.19 -13.07 -12.20
N HIS A 207 -11.20 -12.39 -11.61
CA HIS A 207 -10.23 -11.61 -12.37
C HIS A 207 -8.86 -11.62 -11.67
N SER A 208 -8.22 -12.78 -11.66
CA SER A 208 -6.86 -12.89 -11.13
C SER A 208 -5.90 -12.03 -11.95
N VAL A 209 -5.02 -11.31 -11.26
CA VAL A 209 -4.01 -10.47 -11.90
C VAL A 209 -3.00 -11.37 -12.63
N PRO A 210 -2.83 -11.26 -13.98
CA PRO A 210 -1.90 -12.09 -14.73
C PRO A 210 -0.43 -11.72 -14.45
N ASN A 211 0.54 -12.51 -14.95
CA ASN A 211 1.93 -12.10 -14.90
C ASN A 211 2.11 -10.71 -15.53
N VAL A 212 2.91 -9.85 -14.91
CA VAL A 212 3.11 -8.42 -15.19
C VAL A 212 1.83 -7.56 -15.16
N GLY A 213 0.70 -8.13 -14.74
CA GLY A 213 -0.54 -7.40 -14.51
C GLY A 213 -0.40 -6.39 -13.35
N ARG A 214 -1.30 -5.41 -13.31
CA ARG A 214 -1.16 -4.24 -12.42
C ARG A 214 -2.41 -3.99 -11.60
N VAL A 215 -2.20 -3.55 -10.36
CA VAL A 215 -3.26 -3.02 -9.50
C VAL A 215 -2.85 -1.62 -9.04
N VAL A 216 -3.71 -0.64 -9.24
CA VAL A 216 -3.43 0.76 -8.88
C VAL A 216 -4.39 1.20 -7.79
N ILE A 217 -3.83 1.75 -6.72
CA ILE A 217 -4.59 2.36 -5.62
C ILE A 217 -4.12 3.79 -5.38
N THR A 218 -5.00 4.63 -4.85
CA THR A 218 -4.67 5.99 -4.39
C THR A 218 -5.07 6.19 -2.96
N GLY A 219 -4.36 7.05 -2.25
CA GLY A 219 -4.66 7.35 -0.85
C GLY A 219 -3.42 7.40 0.02
N ASN A 220 -3.58 7.04 1.27
CA ASN A 220 -2.50 6.99 2.25
C ASN A 220 -2.86 6.09 3.44
N PRO A 221 -1.87 5.71 4.29
CA PRO A 221 -2.10 4.83 5.44
C PRO A 221 -2.96 5.43 6.56
N VAL A 222 -3.22 6.74 6.55
CA VAL A 222 -4.00 7.43 7.60
C VAL A 222 -5.48 7.50 7.23
N THR A 223 -5.78 7.95 5.99
CA THR A 223 -7.15 8.13 5.52
C THR A 223 -7.68 6.94 4.71
N GLY A 224 -6.83 5.93 4.48
CA GLY A 224 -7.14 4.71 3.74
C GLY A 224 -6.90 4.82 2.23
N TRP A 225 -7.08 3.70 1.55
CA TRP A 225 -6.80 3.51 0.13
C TRP A 225 -8.09 3.40 -0.68
N THR A 226 -8.02 3.79 -1.95
CA THR A 226 -9.11 3.62 -2.92
C THR A 226 -8.56 2.86 -4.13
N LEU A 227 -9.23 1.78 -4.53
CA LEU A 227 -8.91 1.02 -5.74
C LEU A 227 -9.29 1.82 -6.98
N VAL A 228 -8.34 1.99 -7.90
CA VAL A 228 -8.48 2.81 -9.13
C VAL A 228 -8.48 1.95 -10.38
N ASP A 229 -7.59 0.95 -10.43
CA ASP A 229 -7.45 0.04 -11.57
C ASP A 229 -7.05 -1.35 -11.07
N TRP A 230 -7.71 -2.37 -11.59
CA TRP A 230 -7.38 -3.76 -11.34
C TRP A 230 -7.21 -4.43 -12.68
N ASP A 231 -6.00 -4.37 -13.21
CA ASP A 231 -5.62 -4.93 -14.50
C ASP A 231 -6.61 -4.60 -15.64
N GLY A 232 -6.94 -3.31 -15.78
CA GLY A 232 -7.88 -2.77 -16.76
C GLY A 232 -9.34 -2.67 -16.30
N VAL A 233 -9.72 -3.32 -15.19
CA VAL A 233 -11.03 -3.10 -14.55
C VAL A 233 -11.00 -1.80 -13.76
N ARG A 234 -11.92 -0.87 -14.04
CA ARG A 234 -11.98 0.47 -13.41
C ARG A 234 -13.34 0.80 -12.80
N SER A 235 -14.26 -0.16 -12.78
CA SER A 235 -15.58 -0.01 -12.15
C SER A 235 -15.71 -1.03 -11.02
N PHE A 236 -15.88 -0.53 -9.81
CA PHE A 236 -15.89 -1.31 -8.56
C PHE A 236 -17.24 -1.21 -7.82
N ASN A 237 -18.29 -0.78 -8.51
CA ASN A 237 -19.65 -0.71 -7.98
C ASN A 237 -20.34 -2.07 -8.07
#